data_f9c6010ebbb152e53ef481b69e140a5d
#
_entry.id   f9c6010ebbb152e53ef481b69e140a5d
#
_cell.length_a   1.000
_cell.length_b   1.000
_cell.length_c   1.000
_cell.angle_alpha   90.00
_cell.angle_beta   90.00
_cell.angle_gamma   90.00
#
_symmetry.space_group_name_H-M   'P 1'
#
loop_
_entity.id
_entity.type
_entity.pdbx_description
1 polymer ?
#
loop_
_entity_poly.entity_id
_entity_poly.type
_entity_poly.pdbx_seq_one_letter_code
_entity_poly.pdbx_strand_id
1 'polypeptide(L)'
;MKKRSEESSLLRRYVDNLYSTEDAHKLLKTIHTPECEEVLDGVISDVWEESEAQTLLTGVEREHYKKEARQLLKRIEHKKRFYFRRIAVVVASMAAMLCLVWGIVTFADYWEERQVVYLEASTTYGERKQVTLPDGTSLVLNSCSKVRYPNCFVADERKVELQGEAYFKVHRNPEHPFIIITSRFDVRVLGTSFNVRSYEADELVSVNVESGKVQVDMPDAMMRLRSKEQLQLNTQTGNFSKAFVDRKVALWRRGTLCFSQTPIRDVAKELERIYRCKITFAEGQSFDNLITGEHDNPNLEAVLRSIEYTSGIHYKKNGNNILLYKNDV
;
A
#
# COMPACT_ATOMS: atom_id res chain seq x y z
N MET A 1 50.08 -21.16 -63.69
CA MET A 1 51.53 -20.98 -63.50
C MET A 1 52.03 -19.54 -63.54
N LYS A 2 51.59 -18.66 -64.47
CA LYS A 2 52.02 -17.23 -64.47
C LYS A 2 51.72 -16.41 -63.26
N LYS A 3 50.51 -16.56 -62.66
CA LYS A 3 50.04 -15.78 -61.47
C LYS A 3 50.84 -16.13 -60.21
N ARG A 4 51.20 -17.41 -60.04
CA ARG A 4 51.99 -17.90 -58.88
C ARG A 4 53.44 -17.40 -58.90
N SER A 5 53.99 -17.16 -60.07
CA SER A 5 55.33 -16.58 -60.29
C SER A 5 55.39 -15.07 -60.02
N GLU A 6 54.29 -14.35 -60.29
CA GLU A 6 54.18 -12.90 -59.96
C GLU A 6 54.03 -12.64 -58.48
N GLU A 7 53.24 -13.45 -57.78
CA GLU A 7 53.02 -13.34 -56.36
C GLU A 7 54.30 -13.68 -55.57
N SER A 8 54.99 -14.73 -55.92
CA SER A 8 56.30 -15.08 -55.35
C SER A 8 57.33 -13.96 -55.52
N SER A 9 57.38 -13.34 -56.73
CA SER A 9 58.31 -12.24 -56.99
C SER A 9 57.98 -10.93 -56.25
N LEU A 10 56.73 -10.69 -56.01
CA LEU A 10 56.23 -9.54 -55.17
C LEU A 10 56.57 -9.74 -53.71
N LEU A 11 56.36 -10.96 -53.16
CA LEU A 11 56.71 -11.31 -51.79
C LEU A 11 58.25 -11.23 -51.57
N ARG A 12 59.03 -11.69 -52.52
CA ARG A 12 60.49 -11.62 -52.42
C ARG A 12 61.01 -10.20 -52.45
N ARG A 13 60.46 -9.33 -53.30
CA ARG A 13 60.77 -7.88 -53.32
C ARG A 13 60.40 -7.19 -52.02
N TYR A 14 59.31 -7.63 -51.37
CA TYR A 14 58.90 -7.09 -50.03
C TYR A 14 59.93 -7.50 -48.98
N VAL A 15 60.32 -8.70 -48.90
CA VAL A 15 61.34 -9.21 -47.97
C VAL A 15 62.71 -8.53 -48.21
N ASP A 16 63.12 -8.32 -49.47
CA ASP A 16 64.37 -7.63 -49.80
C ASP A 16 64.34 -6.10 -49.69
N ASN A 17 63.21 -5.56 -49.17
CA ASN A 17 62.97 -4.12 -49.00
C ASN A 17 63.01 -3.28 -50.31
N LEU A 18 62.74 -3.93 -51.42
CA LEU A 18 62.77 -3.37 -52.78
C LEU A 18 61.41 -3.17 -53.41
N TYR A 19 60.39 -2.97 -52.58
CA TYR A 19 58.99 -2.80 -52.98
C TYR A 19 58.55 -1.33 -53.12
N SER A 20 57.61 -1.09 -54.04
CA SER A 20 56.93 0.18 -54.18
C SER A 20 55.64 0.24 -53.32
N THR A 21 55.08 1.43 -53.10
CA THR A 21 53.75 1.58 -52.38
C THR A 21 52.63 0.87 -53.10
N GLU A 22 52.67 0.73 -54.45
CA GLU A 22 51.72 -0.04 -55.27
C GLU A 22 51.88 -1.56 -55.05
N ASP A 23 53.14 -2.04 -54.93
CA ASP A 23 53.41 -3.44 -54.62
C ASP A 23 52.90 -3.84 -53.26
N ALA A 24 53.06 -2.97 -52.24
CA ALA A 24 52.54 -3.18 -50.89
C ALA A 24 51.00 -3.25 -50.88
N HIS A 25 50.32 -2.37 -51.64
CA HIS A 25 48.86 -2.40 -51.77
C HIS A 25 48.31 -3.65 -52.47
N LYS A 26 49.03 -4.14 -53.47
CA LYS A 26 48.70 -5.41 -54.18
C LYS A 26 48.88 -6.61 -53.22
N LEU A 27 49.96 -6.62 -52.46
CA LEU A 27 50.24 -7.67 -51.48
C LEU A 27 49.20 -7.74 -50.40
N LEU A 28 48.78 -6.60 -49.81
CA LEU A 28 47.75 -6.53 -48.78
C LEU A 28 46.38 -7.03 -49.26
N LYS A 29 46.04 -6.88 -50.53
CA LYS A 29 44.83 -7.44 -51.13
C LYS A 29 44.85 -8.95 -51.34
N THR A 30 46.01 -9.54 -51.48
CA THR A 30 46.20 -10.93 -51.88
C THR A 30 46.59 -11.84 -50.72
N ILE A 31 47.05 -11.26 -49.61
CA ILE A 31 47.61 -11.97 -48.43
C ILE A 31 46.59 -12.84 -47.69
N HIS A 32 45.29 -12.61 -47.90
CA HIS A 32 44.20 -13.37 -47.26
C HIS A 32 43.62 -14.48 -48.15
N THR A 33 44.24 -14.78 -49.28
CA THR A 33 43.81 -15.89 -50.14
C THR A 33 44.61 -17.18 -49.83
N PRO A 34 43.94 -18.37 -49.78
CA PRO A 34 44.59 -19.61 -49.43
C PRO A 34 45.78 -19.95 -50.39
N GLU A 35 45.72 -19.44 -51.63
CA GLU A 35 46.79 -19.63 -52.67
C GLU A 35 48.04 -18.82 -52.31
N CYS A 36 47.92 -17.68 -51.61
CA CYS A 36 49.04 -16.86 -51.19
C CYS A 36 49.75 -17.42 -49.96
N GLU A 37 49.04 -18.14 -49.09
CA GLU A 37 49.63 -18.78 -47.92
C GLU A 37 50.66 -19.85 -48.26
N GLU A 38 50.40 -20.68 -49.30
CA GLU A 38 51.29 -21.68 -49.78
C GLU A 38 52.54 -21.10 -50.46
N VAL A 39 52.40 -19.94 -51.14
CA VAL A 39 53.51 -19.19 -51.75
C VAL A 39 54.34 -18.47 -50.69
N LEU A 40 53.70 -17.99 -49.65
CA LEU A 40 54.32 -17.31 -48.47
C LEU A 40 55.24 -18.29 -47.72
N ASP A 41 54.76 -19.50 -47.44
CA ASP A 41 55.54 -20.54 -46.77
C ASP A 41 56.78 -20.94 -47.59
N GLY A 42 56.64 -21.03 -48.94
CA GLY A 42 57.77 -21.30 -49.82
C GLY A 42 58.84 -20.20 -49.80
N VAL A 43 58.42 -18.92 -49.93
CA VAL A 43 59.33 -17.76 -49.89
C VAL A 43 60.01 -17.60 -48.52
N ILE A 44 59.27 -17.83 -47.41
CA ILE A 44 59.82 -17.79 -46.06
C ILE A 44 60.84 -18.89 -45.86
N SER A 45 60.61 -20.11 -46.36
CA SER A 45 61.57 -21.23 -46.34
C SER A 45 62.85 -20.89 -47.05
N ASP A 46 62.74 -20.38 -48.32
CA ASP A 46 63.90 -20.00 -49.15
C ASP A 46 64.73 -18.87 -48.50
N VAL A 47 64.06 -17.84 -47.96
CA VAL A 47 64.73 -16.73 -47.25
C VAL A 47 65.34 -17.19 -45.90
N TRP A 48 64.75 -18.18 -45.23
CA TRP A 48 65.35 -18.78 -44.07
C TRP A 48 66.62 -19.57 -44.38
N GLU A 49 66.60 -20.37 -45.40
CA GLU A 49 67.80 -21.12 -45.87
C GLU A 49 68.94 -20.19 -46.37
N GLU A 50 68.58 -19.10 -47.10
CA GLU A 50 69.59 -18.09 -47.50
C GLU A 50 70.11 -17.29 -46.27
N SER A 51 69.31 -17.03 -45.24
CA SER A 51 69.73 -16.32 -44.06
C SER A 51 70.59 -17.16 -43.10
N GLU A 52 70.39 -18.48 -43.06
CA GLU A 52 71.24 -19.40 -42.31
C GLU A 52 72.65 -19.50 -42.90
N ALA A 53 72.75 -19.35 -44.27
CA ALA A 53 74.00 -19.37 -44.94
C ALA A 53 74.83 -18.08 -44.84
N GLN A 54 74.22 -16.93 -44.47
CA GLN A 54 74.91 -15.63 -44.49
C GLN A 54 75.14 -14.97 -43.16
N THR A 55 74.58 -15.46 -42.03
CA THR A 55 74.68 -14.71 -40.77
C THR A 55 75.11 -15.58 -39.60
N LEU A 56 76.39 -15.72 -39.38
CA LEU A 56 76.98 -15.95 -38.07
C LEU A 56 76.73 -14.62 -37.21
N LEU A 57 75.51 -14.34 -36.81
CA LEU A 57 75.28 -13.35 -35.78
C LEU A 57 76.02 -13.82 -34.49
N THR A 58 76.96 -13.03 -34.04
CA THR A 58 77.62 -13.27 -32.74
C THR A 58 76.57 -13.39 -31.64
N GLY A 59 76.76 -14.31 -30.69
CA GLY A 59 75.79 -14.60 -29.63
C GLY A 59 75.33 -13.35 -28.87
N VAL A 60 76.13 -12.28 -28.88
CA VAL A 60 75.89 -10.98 -28.23
C VAL A 60 74.77 -10.19 -28.95
N GLU A 61 74.80 -10.19 -30.32
CA GLU A 61 73.76 -9.46 -31.11
C GLU A 61 72.41 -10.15 -31.00
N ARG A 62 72.36 -11.48 -30.94
CA ARG A 62 71.15 -12.26 -30.79
C ARG A 62 70.48 -11.98 -29.44
N GLU A 63 71.21 -11.85 -28.39
CA GLU A 63 70.69 -11.49 -27.08
C GLU A 63 70.22 -10.03 -27.00
N HIS A 64 70.86 -9.12 -27.73
CA HIS A 64 70.45 -7.72 -27.81
C HIS A 64 69.08 -7.60 -28.49
N TYR A 65 68.85 -8.19 -29.64
CA TYR A 65 67.56 -8.16 -30.35
C TYR A 65 66.48 -8.88 -29.58
N LYS A 66 66.75 -9.95 -28.88
CA LYS A 66 65.79 -10.59 -27.97
C LYS A 66 65.39 -9.71 -26.81
N LYS A 67 66.31 -8.92 -26.28
CA LYS A 67 66.06 -7.99 -25.16
C LYS A 67 65.19 -6.81 -25.64
N GLU A 68 65.43 -6.24 -26.81
CA GLU A 68 64.63 -5.21 -27.41
C GLU A 68 63.18 -5.67 -27.72
N ALA A 69 63.05 -6.85 -28.35
CA ALA A 69 61.76 -7.46 -28.66
C ALA A 69 60.92 -7.67 -27.36
N ARG A 70 61.56 -8.17 -26.30
CA ARG A 70 60.88 -8.32 -25.01
C ARG A 70 60.50 -6.98 -24.36
N GLN A 71 61.26 -5.92 -24.54
CA GLN A 71 60.92 -4.59 -24.07
C GLN A 71 59.74 -3.98 -24.83
N LEU A 72 59.71 -4.15 -26.15
CA LEU A 72 58.60 -3.71 -27.00
C LEU A 72 57.30 -4.44 -26.64
N LEU A 73 57.36 -5.75 -26.50
CA LEU A 73 56.20 -6.56 -26.08
C LEU A 73 55.65 -6.10 -24.71
N LYS A 74 56.52 -5.88 -23.72
CA LYS A 74 56.12 -5.33 -22.41
C LYS A 74 55.44 -3.97 -22.53
N ARG A 75 55.92 -3.07 -23.38
CA ARG A 75 55.32 -1.74 -23.62
C ARG A 75 53.94 -1.85 -24.25
N ILE A 76 53.71 -2.77 -25.16
CA ILE A 76 52.43 -3.01 -25.83
C ILE A 76 51.43 -3.61 -24.85
N GLU A 77 51.82 -4.57 -24.03
CA GLU A 77 50.96 -5.18 -23.02
C GLU A 77 50.55 -4.17 -21.94
N HIS A 78 51.48 -3.31 -21.47
CA HIS A 78 51.14 -2.26 -20.51
C HIS A 78 50.14 -1.25 -21.07
N LYS A 79 50.27 -0.82 -22.35
CA LYS A 79 49.30 0.10 -22.97
C LYS A 79 47.90 -0.54 -23.10
N LYS A 80 47.81 -1.81 -23.53
CA LYS A 80 46.53 -2.54 -23.62
C LYS A 80 45.86 -2.66 -22.24
N ARG A 81 46.62 -3.06 -21.22
CA ARG A 81 46.09 -3.24 -19.85
C ARG A 81 45.60 -1.93 -19.24
N PHE A 82 46.23 -0.80 -19.53
CA PHE A 82 45.83 0.53 -19.06
C PHE A 82 44.55 1.03 -19.77
N TYR A 83 44.42 0.74 -21.06
CA TYR A 83 43.21 1.07 -21.83
C TYR A 83 41.99 0.26 -21.36
N PHE A 84 42.15 -1.05 -21.20
CA PHE A 84 41.08 -1.89 -20.64
C PHE A 84 40.68 -1.51 -19.22
N ARG A 85 41.61 -1.09 -18.36
CA ARG A 85 41.30 -0.59 -17.03
C ARG A 85 40.46 0.71 -17.08
N ARG A 86 40.79 1.62 -17.97
CA ARG A 86 40.00 2.85 -18.14
C ARG A 86 38.57 2.56 -18.63
N ILE A 87 38.41 1.69 -19.61
CA ILE A 87 37.10 1.25 -20.10
C ILE A 87 36.32 0.58 -18.96
N ALA A 88 36.95 -0.34 -18.21
CA ALA A 88 36.30 -1.01 -17.08
C ALA A 88 35.80 -0.02 -16.00
N VAL A 89 36.61 1.01 -15.68
CA VAL A 89 36.22 2.04 -14.73
C VAL A 89 35.02 2.86 -15.27
N VAL A 90 35.03 3.25 -16.55
CA VAL A 90 33.92 3.99 -17.17
C VAL A 90 32.63 3.15 -17.18
N VAL A 91 32.72 1.88 -17.56
CA VAL A 91 31.56 0.96 -17.55
C VAL A 91 31.05 0.73 -16.12
N ALA A 92 31.95 0.53 -15.16
CA ALA A 92 31.57 0.38 -13.75
C ALA A 92 30.92 1.66 -13.17
N SER A 93 31.41 2.84 -13.53
CA SER A 93 30.80 4.12 -13.11
C SER A 93 29.42 4.33 -13.73
N MET A 94 29.22 3.97 -15.00
CA MET A 94 27.90 4.00 -15.64
C MET A 94 26.92 3.02 -14.99
N ALA A 95 27.35 1.80 -14.71
CA ALA A 95 26.52 0.81 -14.01
C ALA A 95 26.15 1.29 -12.59
N ALA A 96 27.10 1.85 -11.84
CA ALA A 96 26.84 2.41 -10.52
C ALA A 96 25.85 3.58 -10.57
N MET A 97 25.95 4.45 -11.58
CA MET A 97 25.00 5.57 -11.77
C MET A 97 23.59 5.05 -12.09
N LEU A 98 23.47 4.05 -12.95
CA LEU A 98 22.18 3.42 -13.27
C LEU A 98 21.54 2.77 -12.03
N CYS A 99 22.35 2.06 -11.22
CA CYS A 99 21.88 1.50 -9.95
C CYS A 99 21.43 2.58 -8.96
N LEU A 100 22.15 3.71 -8.89
CA LEU A 100 21.81 4.84 -8.05
C LEU A 100 20.49 5.49 -8.49
N VAL A 101 20.33 5.75 -9.78
CA VAL A 101 19.08 6.30 -10.35
C VAL A 101 17.91 5.35 -10.10
N TRP A 102 18.10 4.05 -10.37
CA TRP A 102 17.07 3.04 -10.10
C TRP A 102 16.72 2.96 -8.61
N GLY A 103 17.74 3.01 -7.73
CA GLY A 103 17.55 3.07 -6.29
C GLY A 103 16.79 4.32 -5.83
N ILE A 104 17.09 5.49 -6.40
CA ILE A 104 16.36 6.74 -6.10
C ILE A 104 14.90 6.67 -6.57
N VAL A 105 14.64 6.15 -7.78
CA VAL A 105 13.28 6.02 -8.31
C VAL A 105 12.46 5.06 -7.45
N THR A 106 12.98 3.86 -7.16
CA THR A 106 12.29 2.90 -6.30
C THR A 106 12.10 3.39 -4.86
N PHE A 107 13.04 4.17 -4.35
CA PHE A 107 12.93 4.81 -3.03
C PHE A 107 11.89 5.94 -3.03
N ALA A 108 11.83 6.74 -4.09
CA ALA A 108 10.82 7.79 -4.24
C ALA A 108 9.40 7.20 -4.32
N ASP A 109 9.19 6.16 -5.16
CA ASP A 109 7.91 5.44 -5.25
C ASP A 109 7.49 4.85 -3.88
N TYR A 110 8.45 4.28 -3.14
CA TYR A 110 8.21 3.74 -1.79
C TYR A 110 7.81 4.82 -0.77
N TRP A 111 8.30 6.07 -0.92
CA TRP A 111 7.93 7.19 -0.06
C TRP A 111 6.60 7.84 -0.47
N GLU A 112 6.29 7.89 -1.75
CA GLU A 112 5.05 8.49 -2.27
C GLU A 112 3.81 7.64 -1.89
N GLU A 113 3.92 6.30 -1.88
CA GLU A 113 2.88 5.38 -1.41
C GLU A 113 2.58 5.51 0.10
N ARG A 114 3.42 6.17 0.89
CA ARG A 114 3.28 6.25 2.35
C ARG A 114 2.66 7.55 2.88
N GLN A 115 2.25 8.47 2.05
CA GLN A 115 1.50 9.64 2.51
C GLN A 115 0.04 9.25 2.82
N VAL A 116 -0.15 8.66 4.01
CA VAL A 116 -1.49 8.37 4.53
C VAL A 116 -2.17 9.67 4.91
N VAL A 117 -3.13 10.09 4.10
CA VAL A 117 -4.00 11.23 4.40
C VAL A 117 -5.28 10.72 5.04
N TYR A 118 -5.63 11.25 6.21
CA TYR A 118 -6.88 10.91 6.86
C TYR A 118 -8.02 11.75 6.30
N LEU A 119 -9.05 11.06 5.85
CA LEU A 119 -10.31 11.62 5.39
C LEU A 119 -11.34 11.54 6.51
N GLU A 120 -12.31 12.43 6.47
CA GLU A 120 -13.39 12.50 7.43
C GLU A 120 -14.74 12.56 6.71
N ALA A 121 -15.70 11.76 7.16
CA ALA A 121 -17.08 11.87 6.74
C ALA A 121 -17.94 12.06 7.99
N SER A 122 -18.83 13.04 7.96
CA SER A 122 -19.73 13.36 9.06
C SER A 122 -21.16 13.56 8.57
N THR A 123 -22.09 13.49 9.51
CA THR A 123 -23.51 13.72 9.33
C THR A 123 -24.03 14.74 10.36
N THR A 124 -25.02 15.51 9.99
CA THR A 124 -25.72 16.44 10.85
C THR A 124 -27.05 15.85 11.38
N TYR A 125 -27.88 16.66 12.02
CA TYR A 125 -29.18 16.27 12.54
C TYR A 125 -30.11 15.72 11.46
N GLY A 126 -30.68 14.54 11.66
CA GLY A 126 -31.58 13.87 10.72
C GLY A 126 -30.90 13.33 9.46
N GLU A 127 -29.62 13.60 9.29
CA GLU A 127 -28.86 13.17 8.10
C GLU A 127 -28.34 11.74 8.26
N ARG A 128 -28.32 11.00 7.14
CA ARG A 128 -27.64 9.71 6.98
C ARG A 128 -26.76 9.75 5.77
N LYS A 129 -25.58 9.16 5.85
CA LYS A 129 -24.60 9.19 4.75
C LYS A 129 -23.99 7.83 4.52
N GLN A 130 -24.01 7.39 3.29
CA GLN A 130 -23.26 6.19 2.87
C GLN A 130 -21.85 6.57 2.48
N VAL A 131 -20.86 5.79 2.94
CA VAL A 131 -19.44 5.96 2.63
C VAL A 131 -18.89 4.61 2.19
N THR A 132 -18.06 4.64 1.16
CA THR A 132 -17.27 3.46 0.73
C THR A 132 -15.81 3.75 1.02
N LEU A 133 -15.17 2.85 1.76
CA LEU A 133 -13.76 2.94 2.14
C LEU A 133 -12.86 2.37 1.03
N PRO A 134 -11.54 2.68 1.07
CA PRO A 134 -10.58 2.22 0.05
C PRO A 134 -10.47 0.71 -0.11
N ASP A 135 -10.78 -0.07 0.94
CA ASP A 135 -10.76 -1.54 0.93
C ASP A 135 -12.06 -2.17 0.37
N GLY A 136 -13.02 -1.36 -0.08
CA GLY A 136 -14.33 -1.81 -0.54
C GLY A 136 -15.35 -2.02 0.60
N THR A 137 -14.99 -1.75 1.86
CA THR A 137 -15.92 -1.73 2.97
C THR A 137 -16.96 -0.62 2.76
N SER A 138 -18.24 -0.96 2.92
CA SER A 138 -19.34 0.01 2.88
C SER A 138 -19.85 0.25 4.29
N LEU A 139 -20.09 1.50 4.62
CA LEU A 139 -20.72 1.88 5.87
C LEU A 139 -21.82 2.93 5.65
N VAL A 140 -22.78 2.99 6.57
CA VAL A 140 -23.81 4.03 6.62
C VAL A 140 -23.68 4.71 7.99
N LEU A 141 -23.44 6.02 7.98
CA LEU A 141 -23.45 6.86 9.19
C LEU A 141 -24.88 7.23 9.55
N ASN A 142 -25.24 7.16 10.83
CA ASN A 142 -26.46 7.69 11.38
C ASN A 142 -26.32 9.19 11.70
N SER A 143 -27.39 9.82 12.18
CA SER A 143 -27.42 11.25 12.50
C SER A 143 -26.37 11.64 13.55
N CYS A 144 -25.76 12.81 13.38
CA CYS A 144 -24.73 13.36 14.27
C CYS A 144 -23.56 12.39 14.51
N SER A 145 -23.10 11.73 13.47
CA SER A 145 -22.02 10.75 13.53
C SER A 145 -20.85 11.15 12.63
N LYS A 146 -19.68 10.63 12.94
CA LYS A 146 -18.45 10.97 12.27
C LYS A 146 -17.54 9.73 12.17
N VAL A 147 -16.97 9.51 11.00
CA VAL A 147 -15.94 8.50 10.76
C VAL A 147 -14.69 9.15 10.19
N ARG A 148 -13.52 8.81 10.75
CA ARG A 148 -12.22 9.19 10.23
C ARG A 148 -11.47 7.93 9.76
N TYR A 149 -10.97 7.97 8.57
CA TYR A 149 -10.33 6.82 7.90
C TYR A 149 -9.21 7.27 6.97
N PRO A 150 -8.18 6.43 6.72
CA PRO A 150 -7.11 6.77 5.79
C PRO A 150 -7.58 6.65 4.33
N ASN A 151 -6.95 7.41 3.44
CA ASN A 151 -7.15 7.30 1.99
C ASN A 151 -6.66 5.96 1.40
N CYS A 152 -5.78 5.26 2.13
CA CYS A 152 -5.32 3.90 1.81
C CYS A 152 -4.93 3.17 3.11
N PHE A 153 -5.14 1.86 3.16
CA PHE A 153 -4.72 1.02 4.28
C PHE A 153 -3.35 0.41 3.96
N VAL A 154 -2.28 0.96 4.52
CA VAL A 154 -0.88 0.54 4.28
C VAL A 154 -0.33 -0.38 5.36
N ALA A 155 -1.00 -0.48 6.52
CA ALA A 155 -0.58 -1.31 7.64
C ALA A 155 -1.22 -2.70 7.61
N ASP A 156 -0.73 -3.60 8.45
CA ASP A 156 -1.29 -4.95 8.64
C ASP A 156 -2.73 -4.93 9.18
N GLU A 157 -3.21 -3.78 9.64
CA GLU A 157 -4.56 -3.58 10.18
C GLU A 157 -5.25 -2.41 9.47
N ARG A 158 -6.54 -2.56 9.15
CA ARG A 158 -7.41 -1.54 8.57
C ARG A 158 -8.12 -0.78 9.69
N LYS A 159 -7.60 0.38 10.09
CA LYS A 159 -8.11 1.16 11.23
C LYS A 159 -8.97 2.33 10.80
N VAL A 160 -10.10 2.51 11.46
CA VAL A 160 -10.98 3.68 11.35
C VAL A 160 -11.41 4.13 12.75
N GLU A 161 -11.69 5.42 12.90
CA GLU A 161 -12.20 6.00 14.15
C GLU A 161 -13.67 6.35 13.96
N LEU A 162 -14.53 5.97 14.92
CA LEU A 162 -15.96 6.25 14.89
C LEU A 162 -16.38 7.03 16.13
N GLN A 163 -17.11 8.12 15.90
CA GLN A 163 -17.89 8.83 16.93
C GLN A 163 -19.36 8.81 16.51
N GLY A 164 -20.25 8.32 17.36
CA GLY A 164 -21.66 8.21 17.03
C GLY A 164 -22.09 6.80 16.62
N GLU A 165 -22.92 6.66 15.61
CA GLU A 165 -23.47 5.39 15.18
C GLU A 165 -23.26 5.13 13.68
N ALA A 166 -22.81 3.92 13.38
CA ALA A 166 -22.66 3.47 12.00
C ALA A 166 -22.95 1.97 11.86
N TYR A 167 -23.54 1.64 10.73
CA TYR A 167 -23.64 0.26 10.26
C TYR A 167 -22.54 -0.02 9.25
N PHE A 168 -21.80 -1.10 9.47
CA PHE A 168 -20.69 -1.53 8.64
C PHE A 168 -21.01 -2.83 7.91
N LYS A 169 -20.63 -2.89 6.62
CA LYS A 169 -20.52 -4.11 5.84
C LYS A 169 -19.08 -4.23 5.39
N VAL A 170 -18.28 -4.90 6.22
CA VAL A 170 -16.83 -4.97 6.05
C VAL A 170 -16.46 -5.97 4.98
N HIS A 171 -15.59 -5.54 4.05
CA HIS A 171 -15.01 -6.43 3.04
C HIS A 171 -14.14 -7.51 3.72
N ARG A 172 -14.36 -8.80 3.34
CA ARG A 172 -13.68 -9.93 3.97
C ARG A 172 -12.20 -9.96 3.60
N ASN A 173 -11.35 -9.80 4.60
CA ASN A 173 -9.90 -9.98 4.49
C ASN A 173 -9.34 -10.51 5.82
N PRO A 174 -9.07 -11.84 5.93
CA PRO A 174 -8.56 -12.43 7.16
C PRO A 174 -7.11 -12.05 7.49
N GLU A 175 -6.30 -11.67 6.51
CA GLU A 175 -4.89 -11.33 6.69
C GLU A 175 -4.73 -9.93 7.30
N HIS A 176 -5.64 -9.01 6.96
CA HIS A 176 -5.64 -7.64 7.47
C HIS A 176 -6.95 -7.35 8.22
N PRO A 177 -7.00 -7.53 9.54
CA PRO A 177 -8.18 -7.26 10.36
C PRO A 177 -8.66 -5.80 10.20
N PHE A 178 -9.99 -5.61 10.24
CA PHE A 178 -10.60 -4.29 10.26
C PHE A 178 -10.92 -3.90 11.70
N ILE A 179 -10.46 -2.72 12.12
CA ILE A 179 -10.57 -2.23 13.50
C ILE A 179 -11.31 -0.90 13.52
N ILE A 180 -12.36 -0.83 14.31
CA ILE A 180 -13.06 0.41 14.59
C ILE A 180 -12.69 0.85 16.01
N ILE A 181 -12.07 2.01 16.10
CA ILE A 181 -11.69 2.64 17.35
C ILE A 181 -12.83 3.57 17.79
N THR A 182 -13.32 3.40 19.01
CA THR A 182 -14.29 4.30 19.63
C THR A 182 -13.75 4.84 20.96
N SER A 183 -14.46 5.75 21.58
CA SER A 183 -14.06 6.29 22.90
C SER A 183 -14.23 5.29 24.05
N ARG A 184 -14.91 4.17 23.85
CA ARG A 184 -15.27 3.23 24.92
C ARG A 184 -14.75 1.80 24.71
N PHE A 185 -14.60 1.38 23.49
CA PHE A 185 -14.13 0.04 23.11
C PHE A 185 -13.63 0.04 21.68
N ASP A 186 -12.83 -0.95 21.34
CA ASP A 186 -12.42 -1.24 19.96
C ASP A 186 -13.19 -2.44 19.44
N VAL A 187 -13.48 -2.43 18.13
CA VAL A 187 -14.21 -3.50 17.47
C VAL A 187 -13.34 -4.08 16.37
N ARG A 188 -13.01 -5.36 16.47
CA ARG A 188 -12.16 -6.08 15.52
C ARG A 188 -12.95 -7.11 14.74
N VAL A 189 -12.84 -7.10 13.39
CA VAL A 189 -13.53 -8.03 12.49
C VAL A 189 -12.67 -8.42 11.30
N LEU A 190 -13.02 -9.54 10.63
CA LEU A 190 -12.33 -10.01 9.41
C LEU A 190 -13.21 -9.90 8.15
N GLY A 191 -14.52 -9.64 8.31
CA GLY A 191 -15.49 -9.58 7.22
C GLY A 191 -16.87 -9.89 7.76
N THR A 192 -17.58 -8.87 8.22
CA THR A 192 -18.76 -8.96 9.08
C THR A 192 -19.69 -7.82 8.76
N SER A 193 -21.01 -8.04 8.92
CA SER A 193 -22.02 -6.98 8.89
C SER A 193 -22.54 -6.74 10.29
N PHE A 194 -22.45 -5.50 10.78
CA PHE A 194 -22.80 -5.17 12.16
C PHE A 194 -23.04 -3.67 12.33
N ASN A 195 -23.67 -3.29 13.45
CA ASN A 195 -23.89 -1.92 13.85
C ASN A 195 -23.07 -1.60 15.10
N VAL A 196 -22.45 -0.44 15.14
CA VAL A 196 -21.77 0.13 16.29
C VAL A 196 -22.45 1.41 16.66
N ARG A 197 -22.86 1.56 17.93
CA ARG A 197 -23.39 2.79 18.53
C ARG A 197 -22.48 3.20 19.68
N SER A 198 -21.81 4.31 19.53
CA SER A 198 -20.88 4.87 20.52
C SER A 198 -20.92 6.39 20.51
N TYR A 199 -22.10 6.95 20.86
CA TYR A 199 -22.21 8.39 21.15
C TYR A 199 -21.62 8.68 22.51
N GLU A 200 -20.77 9.70 22.62
CA GLU A 200 -20.05 10.03 23.81
C GLU A 200 -21.00 10.43 25.01
N ALA A 201 -22.09 11.10 24.65
CA ALA A 201 -23.07 11.57 25.62
C ALA A 201 -24.07 10.49 26.08
N ASP A 202 -24.17 9.35 25.39
CA ASP A 202 -25.14 8.31 25.70
C ASP A 202 -24.70 7.45 26.89
N GLU A 203 -25.68 7.02 27.70
CA GLU A 203 -25.43 6.09 28.81
C GLU A 203 -25.22 4.67 28.33
N LEU A 204 -25.88 4.28 27.24
CA LEU A 204 -25.72 2.98 26.63
C LEU A 204 -25.01 3.07 25.29
N VAL A 205 -23.92 2.32 25.16
CA VAL A 205 -23.23 2.06 23.90
C VAL A 205 -23.37 0.58 23.53
N SER A 206 -23.35 0.25 22.22
CA SER A 206 -23.66 -1.13 21.82
C SER A 206 -22.99 -1.54 20.52
N VAL A 207 -22.81 -2.87 20.37
CA VAL A 207 -22.42 -3.52 19.14
C VAL A 207 -23.43 -4.63 18.84
N ASN A 208 -24.05 -4.59 17.65
CA ASN A 208 -25.05 -5.55 17.19
C ASN A 208 -24.61 -6.27 15.94
N VAL A 209 -24.52 -7.60 15.94
CA VAL A 209 -24.00 -8.39 14.82
C VAL A 209 -25.13 -8.92 13.95
N GLU A 210 -25.15 -8.51 12.67
CA GLU A 210 -26.08 -9.06 11.68
C GLU A 210 -25.55 -10.37 11.10
N SER A 211 -24.28 -10.42 10.70
CA SER A 211 -23.65 -11.62 10.12
C SER A 211 -22.15 -11.66 10.43
N GLY A 212 -21.60 -12.87 10.61
CA GLY A 212 -20.18 -13.07 10.86
C GLY A 212 -19.82 -13.12 12.36
N LYS A 213 -18.62 -12.66 12.70
CA LYS A 213 -18.07 -12.65 14.05
C LYS A 213 -17.41 -11.32 14.32
N VAL A 214 -17.60 -10.82 15.54
CA VAL A 214 -17.04 -9.56 16.03
C VAL A 214 -16.30 -9.83 17.33
N GLN A 215 -15.12 -9.27 17.50
CA GLN A 215 -14.44 -9.15 18.79
C GLN A 215 -14.55 -7.71 19.24
N VAL A 216 -14.97 -7.51 20.49
CA VAL A 216 -15.03 -6.19 21.14
C VAL A 216 -14.01 -6.18 22.27
N ASP A 217 -13.05 -5.27 22.17
CA ASP A 217 -11.99 -5.09 23.15
C ASP A 217 -12.31 -3.86 24.01
N MET A 218 -12.59 -4.08 25.28
CA MET A 218 -12.84 -3.05 26.31
C MET A 218 -11.60 -2.94 27.19
N PRO A 219 -11.42 -1.86 27.98
CA PRO A 219 -10.25 -1.68 28.83
C PRO A 219 -9.93 -2.89 29.72
N ASP A 220 -10.97 -3.47 30.35
CA ASP A 220 -10.83 -4.54 31.34
C ASP A 220 -11.41 -5.89 30.89
N ALA A 221 -11.93 -5.99 29.66
CA ALA A 221 -12.58 -7.21 29.17
C ALA A 221 -12.53 -7.33 27.65
N MET A 222 -12.59 -8.57 27.17
CA MET A 222 -12.74 -8.86 25.75
C MET A 222 -13.94 -9.75 25.54
N MET A 223 -14.79 -9.42 24.56
CA MET A 223 -15.99 -10.19 24.25
C MET A 223 -16.06 -10.57 22.77
N ARG A 224 -16.50 -11.78 22.49
CA ARG A 224 -16.77 -12.24 21.12
C ARG A 224 -18.27 -12.39 20.90
N LEU A 225 -18.72 -11.77 19.80
CA LEU A 225 -20.12 -11.82 19.37
C LEU A 225 -20.23 -12.60 18.05
N ARG A 226 -21.35 -13.32 17.91
CA ARG A 226 -21.77 -14.01 16.70
C ARG A 226 -23.00 -13.33 16.10
N SER A 227 -23.42 -13.77 14.92
CA SER A 227 -24.66 -13.32 14.30
C SER A 227 -25.83 -13.39 15.28
N LYS A 228 -26.69 -12.34 15.30
CA LYS A 228 -27.81 -12.12 16.22
C LYS A 228 -27.41 -11.91 17.69
N GLU A 229 -26.14 -11.70 17.99
CA GLU A 229 -25.71 -11.32 19.35
C GLU A 229 -25.45 -9.82 19.43
N GLN A 230 -25.73 -9.25 20.57
CA GLN A 230 -25.55 -7.86 20.94
C GLN A 230 -24.71 -7.75 22.21
N LEU A 231 -23.77 -6.82 22.23
CA LEU A 231 -23.16 -6.27 23.42
C LEU A 231 -23.84 -4.94 23.75
N GLN A 232 -24.21 -4.73 24.99
CA GLN A 232 -24.54 -3.43 25.56
C GLN A 232 -23.57 -3.13 26.71
N LEU A 233 -23.04 -1.92 26.75
CA LEU A 233 -22.18 -1.42 27.81
C LEU A 233 -22.80 -0.13 28.36
N ASN A 234 -23.02 -0.08 29.67
CA ASN A 234 -23.39 1.14 30.38
C ASN A 234 -22.12 1.94 30.70
N THR A 235 -22.03 3.15 30.15
CA THR A 235 -20.84 4.00 30.24
C THR A 235 -20.61 4.60 31.62
N GLN A 236 -21.68 4.69 32.48
CA GLN A 236 -21.60 5.24 33.82
C GLN A 236 -21.15 4.19 34.83
N THR A 237 -21.71 2.98 34.73
CA THR A 237 -21.43 1.91 35.71
C THR A 237 -20.31 0.97 35.25
N GLY A 238 -19.93 0.97 33.97
CA GLY A 238 -19.00 0.00 33.38
C GLY A 238 -19.62 -1.39 33.20
N ASN A 239 -20.87 -1.60 33.61
CA ASN A 239 -21.54 -2.88 33.46
C ASN A 239 -21.82 -3.17 31.99
N PHE A 240 -21.56 -4.39 31.57
CA PHE A 240 -21.87 -4.84 30.22
C PHE A 240 -22.65 -6.16 30.22
N SER A 241 -23.44 -6.34 29.18
CA SER A 241 -24.25 -7.55 29.00
C SER A 241 -24.18 -8.03 27.55
N LYS A 242 -24.23 -9.34 27.36
CA LYS A 242 -24.39 -9.98 26.08
C LYS A 242 -25.76 -10.61 26.00
N ALA A 243 -26.49 -10.33 24.92
CA ALA A 243 -27.81 -10.86 24.69
C ALA A 243 -27.96 -11.39 23.26
N PHE A 244 -28.85 -12.36 23.08
CA PHE A 244 -29.33 -12.77 21.77
C PHE A 244 -30.50 -11.88 21.36
N VAL A 245 -30.45 -11.35 20.13
CA VAL A 245 -31.44 -10.42 19.60
C VAL A 245 -31.93 -10.91 18.26
N ASP A 246 -33.14 -11.42 18.22
CA ASP A 246 -33.75 -11.95 16.96
C ASP A 246 -34.50 -10.87 16.15
N ARG A 247 -34.00 -9.67 16.16
CA ARG A 247 -34.51 -8.56 15.32
C ARG A 247 -33.49 -8.13 14.28
N LYS A 248 -33.96 -7.45 13.24
CA LYS A 248 -33.08 -6.88 12.22
C LYS A 248 -32.16 -5.83 12.84
N VAL A 249 -30.89 -5.88 12.49
CA VAL A 249 -29.87 -4.95 12.95
C VAL A 249 -29.98 -3.63 12.19
N ALA A 250 -29.76 -2.52 12.89
CA ALA A 250 -29.76 -1.16 12.31
C ALA A 250 -31.02 -0.82 11.49
N LEU A 251 -32.20 -1.04 12.10
CA LEU A 251 -33.50 -0.68 11.51
C LEU A 251 -33.60 0.80 11.15
N TRP A 252 -32.87 1.66 11.88
CA TRP A 252 -32.79 3.08 11.61
C TRP A 252 -32.39 3.44 10.18
N ARG A 253 -31.63 2.55 9.47
CA ARG A 253 -31.32 2.74 8.03
C ARG A 253 -32.56 2.81 7.15
N ARG A 254 -33.66 2.25 7.60
CA ARG A 254 -34.97 2.24 6.91
C ARG A 254 -35.96 3.24 7.48
N GLY A 255 -35.53 4.03 8.49
CA GLY A 255 -36.39 5.00 9.14
C GLY A 255 -37.08 4.49 10.42
N THR A 256 -36.92 3.22 10.79
CA THR A 256 -37.54 2.64 11.99
C THR A 256 -36.72 3.00 13.22
N LEU A 257 -37.34 3.60 14.22
CA LEU A 257 -36.79 3.80 15.57
C LEU A 257 -37.09 2.57 16.43
N CYS A 258 -36.05 2.03 17.06
CA CYS A 258 -36.20 0.86 17.91
C CYS A 258 -35.49 1.05 19.25
N PHE A 259 -36.25 1.11 20.32
CA PHE A 259 -35.76 1.16 21.69
C PHE A 259 -35.92 -0.21 22.34
N SER A 260 -34.95 -0.62 23.15
CA SER A 260 -34.99 -1.89 23.87
C SER A 260 -34.35 -1.69 25.25
N GLN A 261 -35.17 -1.51 26.26
CA GLN A 261 -34.74 -1.14 27.60
C GLN A 261 -33.77 0.07 27.59
N THR A 262 -34.07 1.04 26.74
CA THR A 262 -33.22 2.22 26.53
C THR A 262 -33.57 3.25 27.58
N PRO A 263 -32.62 3.81 28.35
CA PRO A 263 -32.86 4.90 29.28
C PRO A 263 -33.54 6.07 28.58
N ILE A 264 -34.57 6.64 29.24
CA ILE A 264 -35.33 7.76 28.66
C ILE A 264 -34.43 8.94 28.28
N ARG A 265 -33.33 9.14 29.00
CA ARG A 265 -32.32 10.17 28.68
C ARG A 265 -31.64 9.91 27.33
N ASP A 266 -31.32 8.65 27.01
CA ASP A 266 -30.72 8.28 25.72
C ASP A 266 -31.75 8.31 24.60
N VAL A 267 -33.02 7.95 24.89
CA VAL A 267 -34.16 8.15 23.97
C VAL A 267 -34.29 9.62 23.60
N ALA A 268 -34.27 10.52 24.59
CA ALA A 268 -34.33 11.96 24.36
C ALA A 268 -33.20 12.45 23.44
N LYS A 269 -31.96 12.05 23.69
CA LYS A 269 -30.81 12.41 22.88
C LYS A 269 -30.94 11.87 21.45
N GLU A 270 -31.48 10.65 21.26
CA GLU A 270 -31.71 10.09 19.93
C GLU A 270 -32.78 10.89 19.15
N LEU A 271 -33.86 11.27 19.81
CA LEU A 271 -34.89 12.14 19.21
C LEU A 271 -34.31 13.52 18.87
N GLU A 272 -33.48 14.11 19.72
CA GLU A 272 -32.77 15.36 19.42
C GLU A 272 -31.94 15.26 18.15
N ARG A 273 -31.16 14.17 18.02
CA ARG A 273 -30.30 13.91 16.84
C ARG A 273 -31.12 13.73 15.55
N ILE A 274 -32.29 13.12 15.65
CA ILE A 274 -33.10 12.83 14.44
C ILE A 274 -33.96 14.03 14.06
N TYR A 275 -34.61 14.67 15.02
CA TYR A 275 -35.62 15.69 14.71
C TYR A 275 -35.14 17.13 14.90
N ARG A 276 -33.88 17.33 15.25
CA ARG A 276 -33.26 18.64 15.50
C ARG A 276 -34.07 19.46 16.52
N CYS A 277 -34.49 18.84 17.63
CA CYS A 277 -35.18 19.45 18.74
C CYS A 277 -34.29 19.48 20.00
N LYS A 278 -34.73 20.14 21.05
CA LYS A 278 -34.11 20.16 22.37
C LYS A 278 -35.08 19.58 23.40
N ILE A 279 -34.66 18.51 24.08
CA ILE A 279 -35.48 17.85 25.10
C ILE A 279 -34.85 18.09 26.47
N THR A 280 -35.62 18.62 27.36
CA THR A 280 -35.24 18.89 28.77
C THR A 280 -36.13 18.10 29.71
N PHE A 281 -35.65 17.88 30.90
CA PHE A 281 -36.38 17.16 31.97
C PHE A 281 -36.75 18.13 33.07
N ALA A 282 -37.93 17.97 33.66
CA ALA A 282 -38.37 18.78 34.77
C ALA A 282 -37.42 18.63 35.98
N GLU A 283 -37.11 19.75 36.59
CA GLU A 283 -36.22 19.77 37.77
C GLU A 283 -36.86 19.06 38.97
N GLY A 284 -36.02 18.43 39.79
CA GLY A 284 -36.45 17.74 41.00
C GLY A 284 -37.14 16.40 40.78
N GLN A 285 -37.31 15.94 39.54
CA GLN A 285 -37.93 14.65 39.24
C GLN A 285 -36.88 13.61 38.76
N SER A 286 -37.07 12.35 39.19
CA SER A 286 -36.22 11.24 38.72
C SER A 286 -36.79 10.61 37.43
N PHE A 287 -35.88 10.32 36.46
CA PHE A 287 -36.19 9.74 35.16
C PHE A 287 -35.35 8.49 34.92
N ASP A 288 -35.68 7.41 35.64
CA ASP A 288 -35.00 6.11 35.56
C ASP A 288 -35.76 5.12 34.65
N ASN A 289 -36.72 5.62 33.89
CA ASN A 289 -37.57 4.81 33.01
C ASN A 289 -36.75 4.22 31.86
N LEU A 290 -36.96 2.92 31.60
CA LEU A 290 -36.45 2.23 30.44
C LEU A 290 -37.56 2.12 29.39
N ILE A 291 -37.29 2.57 28.18
CA ILE A 291 -38.24 2.57 27.06
C ILE A 291 -37.97 1.37 26.16
N THR A 292 -39.05 0.68 25.80
CA THR A 292 -39.05 -0.39 24.81
C THR A 292 -40.16 -0.16 23.79
N GLY A 293 -39.86 -0.14 22.53
CA GLY A 293 -40.82 0.06 21.45
C GLY A 293 -40.19 0.15 20.08
N GLU A 294 -40.99 -0.08 19.05
CA GLU A 294 -40.59 0.03 17.67
C GLU A 294 -41.55 0.96 16.91
N HIS A 295 -41.02 1.90 16.15
CA HIS A 295 -41.79 2.92 15.45
C HIS A 295 -41.33 3.02 14.02
N ASP A 296 -42.15 2.64 13.05
CA ASP A 296 -41.87 2.74 11.64
C ASP A 296 -42.14 4.16 11.10
N ASN A 297 -41.11 4.78 10.53
CA ASN A 297 -41.14 6.13 9.97
C ASN A 297 -41.89 7.15 10.81
N PRO A 298 -41.63 7.25 12.13
CA PRO A 298 -42.43 8.04 12.99
C PRO A 298 -42.15 9.55 12.81
N ASN A 299 -43.17 10.37 13.00
CA ASN A 299 -42.91 11.76 13.33
C ASN A 299 -42.66 11.89 14.87
N LEU A 300 -41.99 12.99 15.25
CA LEU A 300 -41.60 13.22 16.64
C LEU A 300 -42.80 13.12 17.62
N GLU A 301 -43.95 13.64 17.20
CA GLU A 301 -45.13 13.67 18.07
C GLU A 301 -45.72 12.29 18.32
N ALA A 302 -45.68 11.41 17.31
CA ALA A 302 -46.12 10.02 17.46
C ALA A 302 -45.25 9.27 18.47
N VAL A 303 -43.92 9.50 18.43
CA VAL A 303 -42.97 8.89 19.40
C VAL A 303 -43.23 9.44 20.80
N LEU A 304 -43.37 10.76 20.98
CA LEU A 304 -43.64 11.39 22.28
C LEU A 304 -44.94 10.89 22.89
N ARG A 305 -46.03 10.77 22.12
CA ARG A 305 -47.31 10.18 22.58
C ARG A 305 -47.14 8.71 22.98
N SER A 306 -46.35 7.94 22.25
CA SER A 306 -46.11 6.55 22.62
C SER A 306 -45.34 6.45 23.93
N ILE A 307 -44.32 7.30 24.14
CA ILE A 307 -43.54 7.38 25.37
C ILE A 307 -44.48 7.76 26.53
N GLU A 308 -45.32 8.78 26.35
CA GLU A 308 -46.30 9.23 27.33
C GLU A 308 -47.25 8.09 27.74
N TYR A 309 -47.82 7.40 26.77
CA TYR A 309 -48.73 6.29 26.99
C TYR A 309 -48.09 5.10 27.74
N THR A 310 -46.85 4.76 27.38
CA THR A 310 -46.19 3.57 27.91
C THR A 310 -45.43 3.78 29.20
N SER A 311 -44.92 5.00 29.45
CA SER A 311 -44.07 5.30 30.60
C SER A 311 -44.68 6.23 31.62
N GLY A 312 -45.82 6.87 31.33
CA GLY A 312 -46.44 7.91 32.18
C GLY A 312 -45.62 9.21 32.21
N ILE A 313 -44.63 9.38 31.34
CA ILE A 313 -43.84 10.60 31.22
C ILE A 313 -44.57 11.54 30.26
N HIS A 314 -45.09 12.64 30.79
CA HIS A 314 -45.78 13.66 29.99
C HIS A 314 -44.82 14.58 29.29
N TYR A 315 -45.27 15.23 28.20
CA TYR A 315 -44.47 16.19 27.48
C TYR A 315 -45.21 17.50 27.20
N LYS A 316 -44.47 18.60 27.23
CA LYS A 316 -44.95 19.92 26.80
C LYS A 316 -44.03 20.42 25.69
N LYS A 317 -44.61 20.62 24.48
CA LYS A 317 -43.87 21.07 23.30
C LYS A 317 -44.10 22.55 23.06
N ASN A 318 -43.00 23.31 22.92
CA ASN A 318 -43.01 24.72 22.53
C ASN A 318 -42.01 24.92 21.39
N GLY A 319 -42.50 24.89 20.14
CA GLY A 319 -41.67 24.89 18.98
C GLY A 319 -40.75 23.65 18.94
N ASN A 320 -39.46 23.89 18.93
CA ASN A 320 -38.44 22.80 18.94
C ASN A 320 -37.99 22.41 20.35
N ASN A 321 -38.49 23.09 21.40
CA ASN A 321 -38.17 22.75 22.77
C ASN A 321 -39.29 21.86 23.36
N ILE A 322 -38.88 20.78 24.01
CA ILE A 322 -39.75 19.78 24.60
C ILE A 322 -39.32 19.61 26.07
N LEU A 323 -40.27 19.76 26.97
CA LEU A 323 -40.09 19.47 28.39
C LEU A 323 -40.76 18.14 28.71
N LEU A 324 -40.01 17.19 29.25
CA LEU A 324 -40.53 15.94 29.80
C LEU A 324 -40.73 16.11 31.32
N TYR A 325 -41.90 15.69 31.83
CA TYR A 325 -42.25 15.80 33.23
C TYR A 325 -43.14 14.65 33.69
N LYS A 326 -43.15 14.37 34.97
CA LYS A 326 -44.09 13.44 35.62
C LYS A 326 -45.12 14.26 36.37
N ASN A 327 -46.39 13.81 36.37
CA ASN A 327 -47.37 14.40 37.24
C ASN A 327 -46.99 14.04 38.69
N ASP A 328 -46.99 15.02 39.59
CA ASP A 328 -46.86 14.76 41.01
C ASP A 328 -48.08 13.93 41.41
N VAL A 329 -47.87 12.75 42.00
CA VAL A 329 -48.91 11.87 42.55
C VAL A 329 -49.29 12.34 43.93
#